data_14be038ed42a634c96c3fff0dc4b4542
#
_entry.id   14be038ed42a634c96c3fff0dc4b4542
#
_cell.length_a   1.000
_cell.length_b   1.000
_cell.length_c   1.000
_cell.angle_alpha   90.00
_cell.angle_beta   90.00
_cell.angle_gamma   90.00
#
_symmetry.space_group_name_H-M   'P 1'
#
loop_
_entity.id
_entity.type
_entity.pdbx_description
1 polymer ?
#
loop_
_entity_poly.entity_id
_entity_poly.type
_entity_poly.pdbx_seq_one_letter_code
_entity_poly.pdbx_strand_id
1 'polypeptide(L)'
;MAMVFWGYKLEEASRASAIVHTFPVFVAILAVFTLGESLISGQWAAIIVIVAGAFVISIRRSGGPGVFSFSRAFPILIIASLLTALSHIFAKAALDDGLTVWMTYAIRATAMAVAFGALAKPKGFLEMLVVLRNWRTLTLMLAADFLMAPVASISLTRATDLGAISLVAALAATRPFFVFLVSSLFSIEKIKLLNEPLERDTLLLKVIALAMIVGGISTLSLL
;
A
#
# COMPACT_ATOMS: atom_id res chain seq x y z
N MET A 1 8.80 -3.43 -4.89
CA MET A 1 9.12 -2.08 -4.35
C MET A 1 9.88 -1.20 -5.35
N ALA A 2 11.03 -1.60 -5.93
CA ALA A 2 11.77 -0.74 -6.88
C ALA A 2 10.91 -0.24 -8.06
N MET A 3 10.08 -1.10 -8.66
CA MET A 3 9.14 -0.72 -9.73
C MET A 3 8.09 0.30 -9.27
N VAL A 4 7.65 0.22 -8.02
CA VAL A 4 6.72 1.20 -7.42
C VAL A 4 7.37 2.57 -7.37
N PHE A 5 8.60 2.67 -6.84
CA PHE A 5 9.33 3.94 -6.82
C PHE A 5 9.60 4.49 -8.22
N TRP A 6 9.85 3.63 -9.21
CA TRP A 6 10.02 4.07 -10.59
C TRP A 6 8.70 4.58 -11.19
N GLY A 7 7.58 3.91 -10.90
CA GLY A 7 6.25 4.37 -11.28
C GLY A 7 5.93 5.76 -10.70
N TYR A 8 6.27 6.00 -9.44
CA TYR A 8 6.11 7.32 -8.79
C TYR A 8 6.96 8.44 -9.41
N LYS A 9 8.04 8.11 -10.12
CA LYS A 9 8.82 9.10 -10.88
C LYS A 9 8.21 9.44 -12.24
N LEU A 10 7.41 8.55 -12.80
CA LEU A 10 6.81 8.67 -14.14
C LEU A 10 5.36 9.16 -14.10
N GLU A 11 4.71 9.09 -12.94
CA GLU A 11 3.30 9.44 -12.75
C GLU A 11 3.11 10.22 -11.47
N GLU A 12 2.03 11.01 -11.38
CA GLU A 12 1.63 11.67 -10.13
C GLU A 12 1.45 10.65 -8.99
N ALA A 13 1.95 10.98 -7.82
CA ALA A 13 1.96 10.09 -6.66
C ALA A 13 0.56 9.53 -6.31
N SER A 14 -0.50 10.34 -6.48
CA SER A 14 -1.88 9.93 -6.25
C SER A 14 -2.36 8.85 -7.22
N ARG A 15 -2.07 8.99 -8.52
CA ARG A 15 -2.42 8.01 -9.55
C ARG A 15 -1.61 6.72 -9.40
N ALA A 16 -0.29 6.85 -9.19
CA ALA A 16 0.58 5.71 -8.95
C ALA A 16 0.12 4.92 -7.72
N SER A 17 -0.22 5.61 -6.64
CA SER A 17 -0.77 5.01 -5.42
C SER A 17 -2.07 4.25 -5.70
N ALA A 18 -3.01 4.86 -6.44
CA ALA A 18 -4.27 4.21 -6.80
C ALA A 18 -4.06 2.86 -7.51
N ILE A 19 -3.16 2.84 -8.51
CA ILE A 19 -2.88 1.62 -9.28
C ILE A 19 -2.20 0.57 -8.40
N VAL A 20 -1.23 0.96 -7.57
CA VAL A 20 -0.56 0.02 -6.66
C VAL A 20 -1.54 -0.58 -5.66
N HIS A 21 -2.50 0.19 -5.17
CA HIS A 21 -3.51 -0.28 -4.22
C HIS A 21 -4.59 -1.20 -4.84
N THR A 22 -4.51 -1.55 -6.13
CA THR A 22 -5.32 -2.63 -6.72
C THR A 22 -4.76 -4.04 -6.40
N PHE A 23 -3.58 -4.16 -5.79
CA PHE A 23 -2.96 -5.46 -5.47
C PHE A 23 -3.86 -6.45 -4.71
N PRO A 24 -4.83 -6.05 -3.84
CA PRO A 24 -5.68 -7.01 -3.14
C PRO A 24 -6.58 -7.82 -4.05
N VAL A 25 -6.98 -7.27 -5.19
CA VAL A 25 -7.75 -8.03 -6.20
C VAL A 25 -6.88 -9.17 -6.75
N PHE A 26 -5.62 -8.89 -7.05
CA PHE A 26 -4.68 -9.93 -7.50
C PHE A 26 -4.39 -10.95 -6.40
N VAL A 27 -4.28 -10.50 -5.13
CA VAL A 27 -4.12 -11.43 -3.99
C VAL A 27 -5.33 -12.34 -3.88
N ALA A 28 -6.56 -11.81 -3.94
CA ALA A 28 -7.77 -12.61 -3.84
C ALA A 28 -7.87 -13.66 -4.96
N ILE A 29 -7.60 -13.26 -6.21
CA ILE A 29 -7.57 -14.17 -7.34
C ILE A 29 -6.51 -15.25 -7.13
N LEU A 30 -5.27 -14.88 -6.84
CA LEU A 30 -4.18 -15.82 -6.65
C LEU A 30 -4.43 -16.75 -5.46
N ALA A 31 -4.95 -16.26 -4.33
CA ALA A 31 -5.23 -17.06 -3.14
C ALA A 31 -6.25 -18.17 -3.39
N VAL A 32 -7.30 -17.87 -4.16
CA VAL A 32 -8.29 -18.88 -4.57
C VAL A 32 -7.62 -19.98 -5.41
N PHE A 33 -6.76 -19.62 -6.38
CA PHE A 33 -6.14 -20.59 -7.28
C PHE A 33 -4.95 -21.35 -6.68
N THR A 34 -4.17 -20.72 -5.78
CA THR A 34 -2.91 -21.29 -5.28
C THR A 34 -2.98 -21.81 -3.86
N LEU A 35 -3.80 -21.20 -3.00
CA LEU A 35 -3.94 -21.57 -1.60
C LEU A 35 -5.27 -22.26 -1.30
N GLY A 36 -6.16 -22.41 -2.30
CA GLY A 36 -7.47 -23.01 -2.12
C GLY A 36 -8.42 -22.20 -1.23
N GLU A 37 -8.20 -20.89 -1.09
CA GLU A 37 -9.14 -20.04 -0.34
C GLU A 37 -10.50 -20.04 -1.02
N SER A 38 -11.56 -20.22 -0.23
CA SER A 38 -12.94 -20.12 -0.71
C SER A 38 -13.54 -18.78 -0.29
N LEU A 39 -13.85 -17.93 -1.25
CA LEU A 39 -14.48 -16.65 -1.01
C LEU A 39 -15.94 -16.71 -1.47
N ILE A 40 -16.85 -16.36 -0.57
CA ILE A 40 -18.27 -16.20 -0.92
C ILE A 40 -18.50 -14.90 -1.71
N SER A 41 -19.60 -14.84 -2.45
CA SER A 41 -19.93 -13.70 -3.31
C SER A 41 -19.92 -12.35 -2.56
N GLY A 42 -20.35 -12.34 -1.30
CA GLY A 42 -20.33 -11.14 -0.46
C GLY A 42 -18.92 -10.65 -0.15
N GLN A 43 -17.97 -11.57 0.09
CA GLN A 43 -16.56 -11.22 0.33
C GLN A 43 -15.91 -10.66 -0.94
N TRP A 44 -16.20 -11.23 -2.12
CA TRP A 44 -15.76 -10.66 -3.40
C TRP A 44 -16.28 -9.24 -3.61
N ALA A 45 -17.57 -9.01 -3.36
CA ALA A 45 -18.16 -7.68 -3.46
C ALA A 45 -17.50 -6.70 -2.49
N ALA A 46 -17.28 -7.09 -1.24
CA ALA A 46 -16.61 -6.28 -0.24
C ALA A 46 -15.18 -5.91 -0.65
N ILE A 47 -14.39 -6.86 -1.15
CA ILE A 47 -13.02 -6.62 -1.65
C ILE A 47 -13.03 -5.59 -2.79
N ILE A 48 -13.94 -5.74 -3.76
CA ILE A 48 -14.06 -4.82 -4.90
C ILE A 48 -14.46 -3.42 -4.40
N VAL A 49 -15.40 -3.30 -3.48
CA VAL A 49 -15.82 -2.01 -2.92
C VAL A 49 -14.72 -1.33 -2.15
N ILE A 50 -13.94 -2.05 -1.32
CA ILE A 50 -12.79 -1.50 -0.59
C ILE A 50 -11.73 -0.98 -1.56
N VAL A 51 -11.39 -1.77 -2.59
CA VAL A 51 -10.38 -1.39 -3.58
C VAL A 51 -10.84 -0.21 -4.43
N ALA A 52 -12.12 -0.18 -4.82
CA ALA A 52 -12.70 0.96 -5.53
C ALA A 52 -12.68 2.23 -4.67
N GLY A 53 -13.00 2.13 -3.37
CA GLY A 53 -12.89 3.24 -2.43
C GLY A 53 -11.45 3.75 -2.28
N ALA A 54 -10.47 2.83 -2.14
CA ALA A 54 -9.05 3.19 -2.09
C ALA A 54 -8.58 3.86 -3.40
N PHE A 55 -9.12 3.43 -4.54
CA PHE A 55 -8.87 4.04 -5.83
C PHE A 55 -9.45 5.46 -5.89
N VAL A 56 -10.71 5.65 -5.50
CA VAL A 56 -11.40 6.95 -5.50
C VAL A 56 -10.69 7.97 -4.60
N ILE A 57 -10.24 7.57 -3.40
CA ILE A 57 -9.53 8.48 -2.48
C ILE A 57 -8.18 8.94 -3.06
N SER A 58 -7.58 8.14 -3.93
CA SER A 58 -6.30 8.43 -4.57
C SER A 58 -6.43 9.29 -5.84
N ILE A 59 -7.66 9.52 -6.34
CA ILE A 59 -7.89 10.38 -7.50
C ILE A 59 -7.74 11.84 -7.08
N ARG A 60 -6.77 12.54 -7.69
CA ARG A 60 -6.67 14.01 -7.65
C ARG A 60 -7.34 14.58 -8.88
N ARG A 61 -8.27 15.51 -8.73
CA ARG A 61 -8.76 16.33 -9.84
C ARG A 61 -7.67 17.34 -10.21
N SER A 62 -6.82 16.99 -11.18
CA SER A 62 -6.03 18.00 -11.90
C SER A 62 -6.95 18.61 -12.94
N GLY A 63 -7.09 19.94 -12.92
CA GLY A 63 -8.00 20.69 -13.79
C GLY A 63 -7.60 20.69 -15.28
N GLY A 64 -7.63 19.51 -15.93
CA GLY A 64 -7.40 19.36 -17.37
C GLY A 64 -8.26 18.25 -17.97
N PRO A 65 -8.67 18.35 -19.25
CA PRO A 65 -9.40 17.28 -19.93
C PRO A 65 -8.45 16.10 -20.16
N GLY A 66 -8.65 15.00 -19.48
CA GLY A 66 -7.87 13.78 -19.68
C GLY A 66 -7.68 12.92 -18.43
N VAL A 67 -8.78 12.64 -17.73
CA VAL A 67 -8.78 11.80 -16.50
C VAL A 67 -8.30 10.36 -16.74
N PHE A 68 -8.20 9.91 -18.00
CA PHE A 68 -7.81 8.54 -18.38
C PHE A 68 -6.80 8.49 -19.53
N SER A 69 -5.72 9.28 -19.50
CA SER A 69 -4.60 8.97 -20.38
C SER A 69 -3.78 7.82 -19.75
N PHE A 70 -3.72 6.68 -20.45
CA PHE A 70 -2.85 5.57 -20.08
C PHE A 70 -1.40 6.04 -20.18
N SER A 71 -0.81 6.41 -19.06
CA SER A 71 0.58 6.78 -18.95
C SER A 71 1.48 5.56 -19.15
N ARG A 72 2.72 5.77 -19.59
CA ARG A 72 3.76 4.72 -19.68
C ARG A 72 4.04 4.05 -18.33
N ALA A 73 3.67 4.70 -17.23
CA ALA A 73 3.79 4.15 -15.88
C ALA A 73 2.73 3.08 -15.57
N PHE A 74 1.55 3.12 -16.22
CA PHE A 74 0.44 2.22 -15.93
C PHE A 74 0.83 0.72 -15.99
N PRO A 75 1.39 0.18 -17.08
CA PRO A 75 1.77 -1.23 -17.12
C PRO A 75 2.83 -1.60 -16.07
N ILE A 76 3.75 -0.69 -15.78
CA ILE A 76 4.80 -0.89 -14.77
C ILE A 76 4.16 -1.02 -13.37
N LEU A 77 3.20 -0.18 -13.06
CA LEU A 77 2.51 -0.16 -11.77
C LEU A 77 1.58 -1.38 -11.61
N ILE A 78 0.92 -1.83 -12.68
CA ILE A 78 0.14 -3.08 -12.67
C ILE A 78 1.06 -4.29 -12.41
N ILE A 79 2.20 -4.37 -13.09
CA ILE A 79 3.18 -5.43 -12.83
C ILE A 79 3.70 -5.35 -11.39
N ALA A 80 3.98 -4.16 -10.88
CA ALA A 80 4.39 -3.95 -9.49
C ALA A 80 3.31 -4.39 -8.49
N SER A 81 2.03 -4.13 -8.79
CA SER A 81 0.87 -4.58 -8.02
C SER A 81 0.77 -6.12 -8.01
N LEU A 82 0.92 -6.76 -9.17
CA LEU A 82 0.94 -8.22 -9.29
C LEU A 82 2.12 -8.85 -8.54
N LEU A 83 3.33 -8.30 -8.67
CA LEU A 83 4.50 -8.78 -7.91
C LEU A 83 4.34 -8.60 -6.41
N THR A 84 3.65 -7.54 -5.97
CA THR A 84 3.30 -7.34 -4.57
C THR A 84 2.33 -8.43 -4.11
N ALA A 85 1.31 -8.74 -4.90
CA ALA A 85 0.38 -9.83 -4.62
C ALA A 85 1.09 -11.18 -4.51
N LEU A 86 1.96 -11.52 -5.46
CA LEU A 86 2.78 -12.74 -5.41
C LEU A 86 3.63 -12.81 -4.13
N SER A 87 4.25 -11.70 -3.72
CA SER A 87 5.03 -11.65 -2.47
C SER A 87 4.16 -11.95 -1.25
N HIS A 88 2.90 -11.56 -1.24
CA HIS A 88 1.96 -11.88 -0.16
C HIS A 88 1.55 -13.35 -0.19
N ILE A 89 1.28 -13.91 -1.37
CA ILE A 89 0.95 -15.33 -1.55
C ILE A 89 2.11 -16.23 -1.07
N PHE A 90 3.35 -15.95 -1.50
CA PHE A 90 4.50 -16.71 -1.03
C PHE A 90 4.73 -16.61 0.49
N ALA A 91 4.46 -15.44 1.08
CA ALA A 91 4.54 -15.28 2.53
C ALA A 91 3.48 -16.12 3.26
N LYS A 92 2.25 -16.18 2.73
CA LYS A 92 1.19 -17.04 3.28
C LYS A 92 1.54 -18.51 3.14
N ALA A 93 1.95 -18.96 1.96
CA ALA A 93 2.38 -20.33 1.74
C ALA A 93 3.49 -20.75 2.71
N ALA A 94 4.50 -19.89 2.91
CA ALA A 94 5.58 -20.17 3.85
C ALA A 94 5.10 -20.29 5.31
N LEU A 95 4.11 -19.50 5.71
CA LEU A 95 3.49 -19.60 7.04
C LEU A 95 2.69 -20.90 7.17
N ASP A 96 1.93 -21.28 6.15
CA ASP A 96 1.14 -22.51 6.12
C ASP A 96 2.04 -23.77 6.10
N ASP A 97 3.25 -23.67 5.52
CA ASP A 97 4.31 -24.69 5.57
C ASP A 97 5.06 -24.74 6.93
N GLY A 98 4.65 -23.93 7.92
CA GLY A 98 5.13 -23.97 9.28
C GLY A 98 6.27 -22.99 9.62
N LEU A 99 6.61 -22.05 8.72
CA LEU A 99 7.53 -20.97 9.08
C LEU A 99 6.87 -20.04 10.11
N THR A 100 7.65 -19.62 11.09
CA THR A 100 7.16 -18.64 12.06
C THR A 100 7.04 -17.24 11.44
N VAL A 101 6.18 -16.42 12.02
CA VAL A 101 6.01 -15.01 11.63
C VAL A 101 7.35 -14.26 11.60
N TRP A 102 8.23 -14.53 12.59
CA TRP A 102 9.56 -13.91 12.67
C TRP A 102 10.49 -14.36 11.54
N MET A 103 10.49 -15.65 11.22
CA MET A 103 11.30 -16.18 10.12
C MET A 103 10.83 -15.63 8.77
N THR A 104 9.52 -15.63 8.54
CA THR A 104 8.92 -15.07 7.31
C THR A 104 9.25 -13.59 7.16
N TYR A 105 9.13 -12.81 8.25
CA TYR A 105 9.54 -11.40 8.25
C TYR A 105 11.03 -11.23 7.97
N ALA A 106 11.91 -11.99 8.65
CA ALA A 106 13.35 -11.89 8.48
C ALA A 106 13.79 -12.22 7.04
N ILE A 107 13.24 -13.29 6.44
CA ILE A 107 13.52 -13.67 5.05
C ILE A 107 13.10 -12.55 4.09
N ARG A 108 11.89 -12.00 4.26
CA ARG A 108 11.40 -10.88 3.42
C ARG A 108 12.25 -9.62 3.57
N ALA A 109 12.61 -9.26 4.81
CA ALA A 109 13.43 -8.09 5.08
C ALA A 109 14.84 -8.25 4.49
N THR A 110 15.45 -9.42 4.65
CA THR A 110 16.79 -9.73 4.09
C THR A 110 16.75 -9.72 2.56
N ALA A 111 15.77 -10.39 1.94
CA ALA A 111 15.62 -10.41 0.49
C ALA A 111 15.45 -8.98 -0.07
N MET A 112 14.69 -8.13 0.63
CA MET A 112 14.48 -6.75 0.25
C MET A 112 15.77 -5.93 0.40
N ALA A 113 16.51 -6.11 1.49
CA ALA A 113 17.80 -5.45 1.72
C ALA A 113 18.83 -5.83 0.64
N VAL A 114 18.93 -7.11 0.31
CA VAL A 114 19.82 -7.61 -0.77
C VAL A 114 19.41 -7.02 -2.12
N ALA A 115 18.11 -7.04 -2.45
CA ALA A 115 17.62 -6.51 -3.72
C ALA A 115 17.89 -5.00 -3.86
N PHE A 116 17.65 -4.22 -2.81
CA PHE A 116 17.95 -2.78 -2.82
C PHE A 116 19.45 -2.51 -2.82
N GLY A 117 20.23 -3.27 -2.07
CA GLY A 117 21.70 -3.17 -2.07
C GLY A 117 22.29 -3.43 -3.45
N ALA A 118 21.79 -4.46 -4.17
CA ALA A 118 22.22 -4.77 -5.53
C ALA A 118 21.84 -3.70 -6.57
N LEU A 119 20.71 -2.99 -6.34
CA LEU A 119 20.24 -1.92 -7.21
C LEU A 119 20.82 -0.53 -6.84
N ALA A 120 21.42 -0.41 -5.67
CA ALA A 120 21.97 0.84 -5.17
C ALA A 120 23.20 1.27 -5.99
N LYS A 121 23.15 2.49 -6.51
CA LYS A 121 24.33 3.10 -7.17
C LYS A 121 25.26 3.70 -6.11
N PRO A 122 26.58 3.63 -6.28
CA PRO A 122 27.55 4.20 -5.32
C PRO A 122 27.29 5.68 -5.00
N LYS A 123 26.88 6.46 -6.00
CA LYS A 123 26.50 7.88 -5.82
C LYS A 123 25.32 8.05 -4.86
N GLY A 124 24.27 7.22 -5.01
CA GLY A 124 23.10 7.28 -4.12
C GLY A 124 23.44 6.92 -2.67
N PHE A 125 24.39 6.03 -2.47
CA PHE A 125 24.89 5.72 -1.12
C PHE A 125 25.59 6.91 -0.46
N LEU A 126 26.43 7.63 -1.21
CA LEU A 126 27.09 8.84 -0.72
C LEU A 126 26.09 9.96 -0.42
N GLU A 127 25.09 10.16 -1.29
CA GLU A 127 24.01 11.12 -1.05
C GLU A 127 23.20 10.77 0.21
N MET A 128 22.92 9.50 0.44
CA MET A 128 22.27 9.03 1.65
C MET A 128 23.09 9.37 2.90
N LEU A 129 24.42 9.16 2.89
CA LEU A 129 25.29 9.51 4.02
C LEU A 129 25.23 11.00 4.35
N VAL A 130 25.18 11.86 3.33
CA VAL A 130 25.04 13.31 3.51
C VAL A 130 23.71 13.67 4.17
N VAL A 131 22.61 13.04 3.73
CA VAL A 131 21.28 13.25 4.31
C VAL A 131 21.22 12.78 5.77
N LEU A 132 21.82 11.62 6.07
CA LEU A 132 21.89 11.05 7.42
C LEU A 132 22.74 11.87 8.40
N ARG A 133 23.59 12.79 7.91
CA ARG A 133 24.33 13.73 8.75
C ARG A 133 23.45 14.74 9.48
N ASN A 134 22.22 14.97 8.98
CA ASN A 134 21.24 15.81 9.66
C ASN A 134 20.56 15.00 10.77
N TRP A 135 20.79 15.37 12.04
CA TRP A 135 20.24 14.65 13.20
C TRP A 135 18.71 14.52 13.18
N ARG A 136 17.99 15.56 12.77
CA ARG A 136 16.52 15.52 12.67
C ARG A 136 16.06 14.51 11.63
N THR A 137 16.70 14.48 10.48
CA THR A 137 16.39 13.51 9.40
C THR A 137 16.73 12.10 9.85
N LEU A 138 17.89 11.92 10.50
CA LEU A 138 18.31 10.63 11.04
C LEU A 138 17.30 10.08 12.06
N THR A 139 16.89 10.89 13.05
CA THR A 139 15.92 10.46 14.07
C THR A 139 14.56 10.12 13.47
N LEU A 140 14.08 10.89 12.50
CA LEU A 140 12.82 10.59 11.80
C LEU A 140 12.90 9.30 10.98
N MET A 141 14.00 9.07 10.27
CA MET A 141 14.22 7.83 9.52
C MET A 141 14.36 6.62 10.45
N LEU A 142 15.10 6.75 11.54
CA LEU A 142 15.22 5.68 12.53
C LEU A 142 13.86 5.35 13.15
N ALA A 143 13.07 6.34 13.52
CA ALA A 143 11.72 6.12 14.07
C ALA A 143 10.79 5.46 13.02
N ALA A 144 10.83 5.89 11.77
CA ALA A 144 9.98 5.34 10.72
C ALA A 144 10.42 3.92 10.32
N ASP A 145 11.71 3.71 10.04
CA ASP A 145 12.20 2.47 9.43
C ASP A 145 12.55 1.39 10.46
N PHE A 146 13.03 1.76 11.66
CA PHE A 146 13.38 0.79 12.71
C PHE A 146 12.25 0.50 13.69
N LEU A 147 11.29 1.41 13.87
CA LEU A 147 10.18 1.19 14.79
C LEU A 147 8.86 0.94 14.06
N MET A 148 8.40 1.90 13.26
CA MET A 148 7.07 1.83 12.66
C MET A 148 6.98 0.77 11.55
N ALA A 149 7.95 0.69 10.65
CA ALA A 149 7.91 -0.24 9.53
C ALA A 149 8.00 -1.71 9.96
N PRO A 150 8.90 -2.13 10.88
CA PRO A 150 8.91 -3.48 11.43
C PRO A 150 7.62 -3.84 12.14
N VAL A 151 7.11 -2.96 13.03
CA VAL A 151 5.85 -3.21 13.75
C VAL A 151 4.70 -3.42 12.76
N ALA A 152 4.56 -2.56 11.77
CA ALA A 152 3.52 -2.69 10.75
C ALA A 152 3.68 -3.98 9.92
N SER A 153 4.92 -4.33 9.53
CA SER A 153 5.20 -5.52 8.73
C SER A 153 4.98 -6.81 9.50
N ILE A 154 5.40 -6.87 10.76
CA ILE A 154 5.19 -8.03 11.63
C ILE A 154 3.70 -8.19 11.94
N SER A 155 2.98 -7.10 12.24
CA SER A 155 1.54 -7.12 12.46
C SER A 155 0.79 -7.63 11.23
N LEU A 156 1.18 -7.19 10.03
CA LEU A 156 0.58 -7.66 8.78
C LEU A 156 0.89 -9.15 8.55
N THR A 157 2.13 -9.59 8.80
CA THR A 157 2.52 -11.00 8.67
C THR A 157 1.77 -11.87 9.68
N ARG A 158 1.56 -11.36 10.91
CA ARG A 158 0.76 -12.04 11.93
C ARG A 158 -0.71 -12.14 11.53
N ALA A 159 -1.28 -11.08 10.98
CA ALA A 159 -2.64 -11.13 10.44
C ALA A 159 -2.78 -12.17 9.31
N THR A 160 -1.76 -12.25 8.43
CA THR A 160 -1.71 -13.25 7.35
C THR A 160 -1.60 -14.69 7.88
N ASP A 161 -0.91 -14.88 9.00
CA ASP A 161 -0.80 -16.18 9.68
C ASP A 161 -2.14 -16.64 10.26
N LEU A 162 -2.91 -15.71 10.80
CA LEU A 162 -4.19 -15.97 11.51
C LEU A 162 -5.41 -16.07 10.60
N GLY A 163 -5.36 -15.54 9.37
CA GLY A 163 -6.53 -15.45 8.51
C GLY A 163 -6.26 -15.64 7.01
N ALA A 164 -7.34 -15.62 6.24
CA ALA A 164 -7.27 -15.67 4.79
C ALA A 164 -6.51 -14.46 4.24
N ILE A 165 -5.53 -14.71 3.37
CA ILE A 165 -4.66 -13.63 2.85
C ILE A 165 -5.44 -12.64 1.98
N SER A 166 -6.48 -13.09 1.29
CA SER A 166 -7.37 -12.25 0.50
C SER A 166 -8.06 -11.17 1.35
N LEU A 167 -8.55 -11.54 2.55
CA LEU A 167 -9.20 -10.63 3.47
C LEU A 167 -8.20 -9.66 4.11
N VAL A 168 -7.04 -10.17 4.52
CA VAL A 168 -5.95 -9.35 5.07
C VAL A 168 -5.46 -8.32 4.07
N ALA A 169 -5.30 -8.72 2.79
CA ALA A 169 -4.91 -7.80 1.72
C ALA A 169 -5.96 -6.73 1.45
N ALA A 170 -7.26 -7.10 1.47
CA ALA A 170 -8.36 -6.15 1.32
C ALA A 170 -8.36 -5.11 2.45
N LEU A 171 -8.19 -5.55 3.70
CA LEU A 171 -8.05 -4.64 4.83
C LEU A 171 -6.80 -3.75 4.72
N ALA A 172 -5.67 -4.28 4.23
CA ALA A 172 -4.47 -3.48 4.00
C ALA A 172 -4.66 -2.40 2.91
N ALA A 173 -5.62 -2.57 1.99
CA ALA A 173 -5.99 -1.54 1.00
C ALA A 173 -6.62 -0.29 1.61
N THR A 174 -6.98 -0.30 2.89
CA THR A 174 -7.48 0.89 3.60
C THR A 174 -6.38 1.90 3.95
N ARG A 175 -5.11 1.57 3.76
CA ARG A 175 -3.96 2.46 4.05
C ARG A 175 -4.11 3.87 3.49
N PRO A 176 -4.55 4.10 2.24
CA PRO A 176 -4.74 5.46 1.72
C PRO A 176 -5.71 6.30 2.54
N PHE A 177 -6.71 5.68 3.15
CA PHE A 177 -7.64 6.35 4.06
C PHE A 177 -6.90 6.91 5.30
N PHE A 178 -6.09 6.10 5.96
CA PHE A 178 -5.33 6.55 7.13
C PHE A 178 -4.30 7.62 6.77
N VAL A 179 -3.63 7.47 5.61
CA VAL A 179 -2.72 8.49 5.09
C VAL A 179 -3.47 9.80 4.88
N PHE A 180 -4.65 9.76 4.25
CA PHE A 180 -5.49 10.95 4.05
C PHE A 180 -5.93 11.56 5.38
N LEU A 181 -6.38 10.75 6.34
CA LEU A 181 -6.85 11.24 7.63
C LEU A 181 -5.72 11.96 8.40
N VAL A 182 -4.54 11.34 8.43
CA VAL A 182 -3.35 11.93 9.08
C VAL A 182 -2.92 13.20 8.34
N SER A 183 -2.82 13.16 7.00
CA SER A 183 -2.40 14.34 6.24
C SER A 183 -3.40 15.50 6.36
N SER A 184 -4.70 15.21 6.42
CA SER A 184 -5.73 16.22 6.67
C SER A 184 -5.62 16.86 8.06
N LEU A 185 -5.35 16.05 9.09
CA LEU A 185 -5.11 16.55 10.45
C LEU A 185 -3.88 17.48 10.52
N PHE A 186 -2.81 17.14 9.80
CA PHE A 186 -1.60 17.96 9.74
C PHE A 186 -1.68 19.15 8.77
N SER A 187 -2.73 19.24 7.94
CA SER A 187 -3.00 20.36 7.03
C SER A 187 -3.88 21.45 7.64
N ILE A 188 -4.42 21.26 8.86
CA ILE A 188 -5.19 22.27 9.56
C ILE A 188 -4.34 23.52 9.76
N GLU A 189 -4.95 24.72 9.57
CA GLU A 189 -4.27 26.03 9.56
C GLU A 189 -3.30 26.31 10.71
N LYS A 190 -3.49 25.66 11.86
CA LYS A 190 -2.61 25.78 13.04
C LYS A 190 -1.26 25.05 12.90
N ILE A 191 -1.16 24.04 12.02
CA ILE A 191 0.03 23.18 11.92
C ILE A 191 0.76 23.38 10.59
N LYS A 192 0.06 23.70 9.48
CA LYS A 192 0.58 24.03 8.13
C LYS A 192 1.79 23.20 7.64
N LEU A 193 1.87 21.92 8.03
CA LEU A 193 2.97 21.05 7.64
C LEU A 193 2.77 20.41 6.25
N LEU A 194 1.53 20.32 5.79
CA LEU A 194 1.17 19.73 4.49
C LEU A 194 0.13 20.63 3.80
N ASN A 195 0.35 20.93 2.52
CA ASN A 195 -0.57 21.69 1.68
C ASN A 195 -1.47 20.72 0.89
N GLU A 196 -2.50 20.15 1.52
CA GLU A 196 -3.53 19.45 0.75
C GLU A 196 -4.64 20.41 0.32
N PRO A 197 -5.04 20.41 -0.95
CA PRO A 197 -6.16 21.21 -1.41
C PRO A 197 -7.47 20.65 -0.83
N LEU A 198 -8.10 21.42 0.06
CA LEU A 198 -9.40 21.11 0.68
C LEU A 198 -10.56 21.70 -0.16
N GLU A 199 -10.49 21.54 -1.48
CA GLU A 199 -11.59 21.95 -2.36
C GLU A 199 -12.85 21.09 -2.09
N ARG A 200 -14.03 21.72 -2.11
CA ARG A 200 -15.32 21.06 -1.80
C ARG A 200 -15.57 19.77 -2.60
N ASP A 201 -15.24 19.79 -3.89
CA ASP A 201 -15.43 18.64 -4.79
C ASP A 201 -14.50 17.47 -4.45
N THR A 202 -13.28 17.79 -4.01
CA THR A 202 -12.30 16.80 -3.56
C THR A 202 -12.72 16.18 -2.23
N LEU A 203 -13.28 16.98 -1.31
CA LEU A 203 -13.81 16.49 -0.03
C LEU A 203 -14.98 15.53 -0.22
N LEU A 204 -15.90 15.81 -1.14
CA LEU A 204 -17.05 14.96 -1.41
C LEU A 204 -16.64 13.59 -1.95
N LEU A 205 -15.70 13.56 -2.89
CA LEU A 205 -15.13 12.31 -3.40
C LEU A 205 -14.44 11.50 -2.28
N LYS A 206 -13.73 12.18 -1.38
CA LYS A 206 -13.05 11.54 -0.25
C LYS A 206 -14.03 10.97 0.77
N VAL A 207 -15.17 11.65 1.02
CA VAL A 207 -16.25 11.16 1.89
C VAL A 207 -16.91 9.92 1.29
N ILE A 208 -17.19 9.93 -0.03
CA ILE A 208 -17.74 8.76 -0.73
C ILE A 208 -16.77 7.59 -0.65
N ALA A 209 -15.50 7.82 -0.92
CA ALA A 209 -14.45 6.80 -0.83
C ALA A 209 -14.36 6.21 0.58
N LEU A 210 -14.47 7.06 1.61
CA LEU A 210 -14.50 6.65 3.00
C LEU A 210 -15.70 5.76 3.30
N ALA A 211 -16.89 6.16 2.86
CA ALA A 211 -18.10 5.36 3.03
C ALA A 211 -18.01 4.00 2.35
N MET A 212 -17.39 3.93 1.15
CA MET A 212 -17.13 2.67 0.46
C MET A 212 -16.17 1.78 1.25
N ILE A 213 -15.06 2.32 1.74
CA ILE A 213 -14.06 1.57 2.52
C ILE A 213 -14.68 1.04 3.81
N VAL A 214 -15.33 1.89 4.60
CA VAL A 214 -15.97 1.51 5.87
C VAL A 214 -17.10 0.52 5.63
N GLY A 215 -17.96 0.76 4.63
CA GLY A 215 -19.03 -0.17 4.25
C GLY A 215 -18.49 -1.54 3.82
N GLY A 216 -17.43 -1.56 2.99
CA GLY A 216 -16.79 -2.81 2.57
C GLY A 216 -16.16 -3.57 3.75
N ILE A 217 -15.47 -2.89 4.68
CA ILE A 217 -14.91 -3.50 5.89
C ILE A 217 -16.01 -4.07 6.77
N SER A 218 -17.11 -3.31 6.98
CA SER A 218 -18.24 -3.78 7.79
C SER A 218 -18.89 -5.02 7.17
N THR A 219 -19.08 -5.03 5.85
CA THR A 219 -19.58 -6.21 5.13
C THR A 219 -18.65 -7.41 5.29
N LEU A 220 -17.34 -7.18 5.18
CA LEU A 220 -16.32 -8.23 5.31
C LEU A 220 -16.27 -8.83 6.73
N SER A 221 -16.51 -8.01 7.75
CA SER A 221 -16.51 -8.45 9.16
C SER A 221 -17.79 -9.17 9.60
N LEU A 222 -18.88 -9.05 8.84
CA LEU A 222 -20.18 -9.69 9.11
C LEU A 222 -20.35 -11.01 8.37
N LEU A 223 -19.50 -11.32 7.39
CA LEU A 223 -19.50 -12.52 6.55
C LEU A 223 -18.47 -13.55 6.98
#